data_546e6108a7aea6095df23831f636f5e4
#
_entry.id   546e6108a7aea6095df23831f636f5e4
#
_cell.length_a   1.000
_cell.length_b   1.000
_cell.length_c   1.000
_cell.angle_alpha   90.00
_cell.angle_beta   90.00
_cell.angle_gamma   90.00
#
_symmetry.space_group_name_H-M   'P 1'
#
loop_
_entity.id
_entity.type
_entity.pdbx_description
1 polymer ?
#
loop_
_entity_poly.entity_id
_entity_poly.type
_entity_poly.pdbx_seq_one_letter_code
_entity_poly.pdbx_strand_id
1 'polypeptide(L)'
;MNGAVLVTGGAGFIGSHVAEAYLAAEYEVTVLDDLSSGRRDNVPDGARFVHADVRSAEARELLATGKFTILNHHAAQVDVAYSVADPVADVGVNVVGLLNVLEGARAGHVTRIVLASSGAIYGQDAALPIDESAPKLPVSPYGVAKLASEYYVTMYGLLYGIETVALRYSNVYGPRQDARGEAGVVAAFSHALVTGQPLTVYGDGAQTRDMIYVADVAAANIAASRCSVVPLTHVDARAYNIATGAETTINHLATALSDVAGRAATPRHAPERQGDIRRSALAAQKARRDLGWRAKVSLIDGLPATFRWVREERGRVGRRTAPGATAARRR
;
A
#
# COMPACT_ATOMS: atom_id res chain seq x y z
N MET A 1 14.70 -7.75 -21.53
CA MET A 1 14.35 -7.71 -20.12
C MET A 1 14.75 -6.35 -19.54
N ASN A 2 13.86 -5.70 -18.80
CA ASN A 2 14.06 -4.34 -18.28
C ASN A 2 14.87 -4.27 -16.96
N GLY A 3 15.62 -5.34 -16.61
CA GLY A 3 16.39 -5.45 -15.37
C GLY A 3 15.67 -6.27 -14.30
N ALA A 4 16.34 -6.47 -13.15
CA ALA A 4 15.80 -7.22 -12.02
C ALA A 4 15.28 -6.27 -10.93
N VAL A 5 14.13 -6.59 -10.35
CA VAL A 5 13.52 -5.82 -9.25
C VAL A 5 13.28 -6.71 -8.04
N LEU A 6 13.62 -6.21 -6.86
CA LEU A 6 13.16 -6.76 -5.60
C LEU A 6 11.95 -5.96 -5.10
N VAL A 7 10.82 -6.65 -4.88
CA VAL A 7 9.62 -6.10 -4.25
C VAL A 7 9.52 -6.65 -2.84
N THR A 8 9.78 -5.83 -1.82
CA THR A 8 9.54 -6.23 -0.43
C THR A 8 8.08 -6.03 -0.07
N GLY A 9 7.52 -6.88 0.78
CA GLY A 9 6.07 -6.87 1.06
C GLY A 9 5.21 -7.31 -0.15
N GLY A 10 5.82 -8.04 -1.10
CA GLY A 10 5.19 -8.41 -2.36
C GLY A 10 4.17 -9.54 -2.29
N ALA A 11 3.98 -10.16 -1.12
CA ALA A 11 2.87 -11.06 -0.83
C ALA A 11 1.67 -10.35 -0.17
N GLY A 12 1.82 -9.06 0.17
CA GLY A 12 0.78 -8.20 0.73
C GLY A 12 -0.19 -7.68 -0.34
N PHE A 13 -1.14 -6.85 0.10
CA PHE A 13 -2.18 -6.27 -0.76
C PHE A 13 -1.57 -5.47 -1.93
N ILE A 14 -0.94 -4.33 -1.66
CA ILE A 14 -0.43 -3.45 -2.71
C ILE A 14 0.77 -4.08 -3.42
N GLY A 15 1.72 -4.63 -2.65
CA GLY A 15 2.96 -5.19 -3.16
C GLY A 15 2.76 -6.32 -4.17
N SER A 16 1.72 -7.14 -4.03
CA SER A 16 1.42 -8.22 -4.99
C SER A 16 0.93 -7.69 -6.35
N HIS A 17 0.13 -6.63 -6.37
CA HIS A 17 -0.26 -5.96 -7.61
C HIS A 17 0.92 -5.24 -8.27
N VAL A 18 1.82 -4.68 -7.47
CA VAL A 18 3.07 -4.08 -7.97
C VAL A 18 3.99 -5.13 -8.58
N ALA A 19 4.13 -6.30 -7.93
CA ALA A 19 4.90 -7.42 -8.49
C ALA A 19 4.32 -7.91 -9.82
N GLU A 20 2.99 -8.05 -9.93
CA GLU A 20 2.32 -8.37 -11.21
C GLU A 20 2.59 -7.31 -12.29
N ALA A 21 2.52 -6.03 -11.92
CA ALA A 21 2.77 -4.93 -12.88
C ALA A 21 4.21 -4.94 -13.38
N TYR A 22 5.20 -5.29 -12.53
CA TYR A 22 6.58 -5.45 -12.97
C TYR A 22 6.77 -6.65 -13.90
N LEU A 23 6.15 -7.80 -13.61
CA LEU A 23 6.16 -8.95 -14.53
C LEU A 23 5.55 -8.61 -15.89
N ALA A 24 4.37 -7.96 -15.89
CA ALA A 24 3.72 -7.50 -17.13
C ALA A 24 4.56 -6.46 -17.89
N ALA A 25 5.44 -5.76 -17.20
CA ALA A 25 6.39 -4.81 -17.77
C ALA A 25 7.76 -5.44 -18.11
N GLU A 26 7.84 -6.79 -18.16
CA GLU A 26 9.00 -7.61 -18.56
C GLU A 26 10.24 -7.43 -17.67
N TYR A 27 10.06 -7.17 -16.36
CA TYR A 27 11.12 -7.23 -15.36
C TYR A 27 11.29 -8.65 -14.81
N GLU A 28 12.49 -8.98 -14.37
CA GLU A 28 12.76 -10.13 -13.54
C GLU A 28 12.37 -9.79 -12.08
N VAL A 29 11.34 -10.46 -11.54
CA VAL A 29 10.77 -10.08 -10.24
C VAL A 29 11.14 -11.08 -9.16
N THR A 30 11.72 -10.57 -8.06
CA THR A 30 11.83 -11.28 -6.80
C THR A 30 10.94 -10.60 -5.77
N VAL A 31 10.14 -11.39 -5.06
CA VAL A 31 9.31 -10.96 -3.94
C VAL A 31 9.97 -11.41 -2.65
N LEU A 32 10.17 -10.49 -1.70
CA LEU A 32 10.59 -10.78 -0.33
C LEU A 32 9.46 -10.40 0.62
N ASP A 33 9.03 -11.35 1.45
CA ASP A 33 7.91 -11.17 2.38
C ASP A 33 8.04 -12.18 3.54
N ASP A 34 7.72 -11.77 4.77
CA ASP A 34 7.74 -12.63 5.94
C ASP A 34 6.39 -13.32 6.19
N LEU A 35 5.38 -13.02 5.37
CA LEU A 35 4.02 -13.53 5.47
C LEU A 35 3.29 -13.18 6.78
N SER A 36 3.76 -12.17 7.52
CA SER A 36 3.11 -11.71 8.76
C SER A 36 1.70 -11.18 8.51
N SER A 37 1.50 -10.50 7.38
CA SER A 37 0.18 -10.06 6.88
C SER A 37 -0.06 -10.46 5.42
N GLY A 38 1.00 -10.74 4.68
CA GLY A 38 0.98 -11.22 3.32
C GLY A 38 0.52 -12.68 3.21
N ARG A 39 0.21 -13.10 1.99
CA ARG A 39 -0.21 -14.48 1.68
C ARG A 39 0.61 -15.04 0.52
N ARG A 40 1.14 -16.25 0.67
CA ARG A 40 1.90 -16.92 -0.41
C ARG A 40 1.11 -17.00 -1.72
N ASP A 41 -0.22 -17.18 -1.61
CA ASP A 41 -1.14 -17.25 -2.76
C ASP A 41 -1.28 -15.91 -3.52
N ASN A 42 -0.83 -14.79 -2.96
CA ASN A 42 -0.83 -13.48 -3.63
C ASN A 42 0.44 -13.25 -4.47
N VAL A 43 1.49 -14.04 -4.25
CA VAL A 43 2.72 -13.92 -5.04
C VAL A 43 2.44 -14.38 -6.47
N PRO A 44 2.63 -13.53 -7.48
CA PRO A 44 2.27 -13.87 -8.85
C PRO A 44 3.16 -14.98 -9.43
N ASP A 45 2.56 -15.80 -10.28
CA ASP A 45 3.30 -16.79 -11.06
C ASP A 45 4.39 -16.10 -11.90
N GLY A 46 5.59 -16.66 -11.91
CA GLY A 46 6.75 -16.07 -12.59
C GLY A 46 7.64 -15.20 -11.70
N ALA A 47 7.20 -14.79 -10.51
CA ALA A 47 8.06 -14.14 -9.53
C ALA A 47 8.79 -15.17 -8.65
N ARG A 48 10.09 -14.97 -8.42
CA ARG A 48 10.83 -15.70 -7.39
C ARG A 48 10.36 -15.23 -6.01
N PHE A 49 10.06 -16.15 -5.12
CA PHE A 49 9.70 -15.82 -3.73
C PHE A 49 10.82 -16.14 -2.75
N VAL A 50 11.09 -15.20 -1.85
CA VAL A 50 12.01 -15.34 -0.71
C VAL A 50 11.22 -15.04 0.57
N HIS A 51 11.16 -16.02 1.47
CA HIS A 51 10.50 -15.88 2.77
C HIS A 51 11.50 -15.33 3.78
N ALA A 52 11.47 -14.02 4.01
CA ALA A 52 12.38 -13.38 4.96
C ALA A 52 11.78 -12.08 5.50
N ASP A 53 12.14 -11.74 6.73
CA ASP A 53 11.88 -10.45 7.35
C ASP A 53 12.86 -9.39 6.80
N VAL A 54 12.36 -8.20 6.48
CA VAL A 54 13.20 -7.08 6.00
C VAL A 54 14.28 -6.66 7.00
N ARG A 55 14.14 -7.01 8.28
CA ARG A 55 15.13 -6.77 9.35
C ARG A 55 16.25 -7.83 9.39
N SER A 56 16.12 -8.93 8.67
CA SER A 56 17.03 -10.07 8.71
C SER A 56 18.33 -9.80 7.95
N ALA A 57 19.39 -10.52 8.32
CA ALA A 57 20.63 -10.55 7.56
C ALA A 57 20.43 -11.12 6.15
N GLU A 58 19.52 -12.10 6.00
CA GLU A 58 19.16 -12.69 4.71
C GLU A 58 18.59 -11.66 3.72
N ALA A 59 17.69 -10.78 4.18
CA ALA A 59 17.15 -9.71 3.33
C ALA A 59 18.22 -8.74 2.85
N ARG A 60 19.17 -8.39 3.73
CA ARG A 60 20.31 -7.54 3.39
C ARG A 60 21.26 -8.21 2.40
N GLU A 61 21.61 -9.46 2.64
CA GLU A 61 22.51 -10.23 1.78
C GLU A 61 21.91 -10.49 0.39
N LEU A 62 20.60 -10.78 0.33
CA LEU A 62 19.89 -10.94 -0.93
C LEU A 62 20.03 -9.70 -1.83
N LEU A 63 19.91 -8.50 -1.27
CA LEU A 63 20.09 -7.24 -2.01
C LEU A 63 21.56 -7.02 -2.37
N ALA A 64 22.48 -7.29 -1.46
CA ALA A 64 23.91 -7.08 -1.68
C ALA A 64 24.50 -7.99 -2.79
N THR A 65 23.90 -9.16 -3.01
CA THR A 65 24.42 -10.16 -3.98
C THR A 65 23.52 -10.39 -5.18
N GLY A 66 22.26 -9.99 -5.12
CA GLY A 66 21.19 -10.39 -6.05
C GLY A 66 21.15 -9.65 -7.39
N LYS A 67 22.07 -8.71 -7.67
CA LYS A 67 22.16 -7.93 -8.92
C LYS A 67 20.86 -7.21 -9.31
N PHE A 68 20.09 -6.75 -8.34
CA PHE A 68 18.87 -5.97 -8.57
C PHE A 68 19.22 -4.56 -9.07
N THR A 69 18.49 -4.08 -10.07
CA THR A 69 18.57 -2.68 -10.50
C THR A 69 17.61 -1.78 -9.73
N ILE A 70 16.50 -2.35 -9.24
CA ILE A 70 15.43 -1.63 -8.54
C ILE A 70 15.11 -2.32 -7.22
N LEU A 71 15.03 -1.53 -6.14
CA LEU A 71 14.35 -1.90 -4.89
C LEU A 71 13.00 -1.18 -4.84
N ASN A 72 11.90 -1.93 -4.85
CA ASN A 72 10.56 -1.41 -4.61
C ASN A 72 10.10 -1.86 -3.23
N HIS A 73 10.02 -0.90 -2.27
CA HIS A 73 9.86 -1.21 -0.85
C HIS A 73 8.42 -0.97 -0.38
N HIS A 74 7.67 -2.07 -0.18
CA HIS A 74 6.30 -2.09 0.35
C HIS A 74 6.18 -2.80 1.70
N ALA A 75 7.20 -3.55 2.15
CA ALA A 75 7.17 -4.17 3.47
C ALA A 75 7.04 -3.11 4.56
N ALA A 76 5.99 -3.19 5.34
CA ALA A 76 5.68 -2.23 6.40
C ALA A 76 4.66 -2.81 7.38
N GLN A 77 4.75 -2.39 8.65
CA GLN A 77 3.63 -2.38 9.56
C GLN A 77 2.73 -1.20 9.15
N VAL A 78 1.44 -1.44 8.89
CA VAL A 78 0.53 -0.43 8.30
C VAL A 78 -0.66 -0.06 9.19
N ASP A 79 -0.86 -0.77 10.31
CA ASP A 79 -1.94 -0.54 11.26
C ASP A 79 -1.59 0.65 12.16
N VAL A 80 -2.34 1.76 12.00
CA VAL A 80 -2.13 2.99 12.76
C VAL A 80 -2.42 2.78 14.25
N ALA A 81 -3.47 2.02 14.60
CA ALA A 81 -3.81 1.76 15.99
C ALA A 81 -2.73 0.89 16.65
N TYR A 82 -2.21 -0.12 15.95
CA TYR A 82 -1.06 -0.89 16.41
C TYR A 82 0.17 -0.01 16.63
N SER A 83 0.46 0.94 15.72
CA SER A 83 1.61 1.83 15.87
C SER A 83 1.52 2.70 17.14
N VAL A 84 0.30 3.09 17.55
CA VAL A 84 0.07 3.81 18.82
C VAL A 84 0.26 2.89 20.02
N ALA A 85 -0.18 1.64 19.93
CA ALA A 85 -0.07 0.67 21.01
C ALA A 85 1.38 0.19 21.23
N ASP A 86 2.16 0.02 20.14
CA ASP A 86 3.57 -0.41 20.19
C ASP A 86 4.42 0.37 19.15
N PRO A 87 4.79 1.62 19.47
CA PRO A 87 5.58 2.44 18.56
C PRO A 87 7.00 1.91 18.32
N VAL A 88 7.54 1.12 19.24
CA VAL A 88 8.87 0.52 19.10
C VAL A 88 8.86 -0.59 18.06
N ALA A 89 7.85 -1.45 18.09
CA ALA A 89 7.67 -2.47 17.05
C ALA A 89 7.41 -1.83 15.68
N ASP A 90 6.60 -0.77 15.61
CA ASP A 90 6.35 -0.02 14.37
C ASP A 90 7.65 0.53 13.76
N VAL A 91 8.46 1.24 14.53
CA VAL A 91 9.77 1.76 14.10
C VAL A 91 10.71 0.62 13.70
N GLY A 92 10.68 -0.50 14.43
CA GLY A 92 11.48 -1.69 14.15
C GLY A 92 11.26 -2.20 12.73
N VAL A 93 10.00 -2.28 12.28
CA VAL A 93 9.69 -2.71 10.91
C VAL A 93 9.89 -1.57 9.91
N ASN A 94 9.27 -0.41 10.16
CA ASN A 94 9.13 0.65 9.17
C ASN A 94 10.42 1.46 8.94
N VAL A 95 11.27 1.58 9.96
CA VAL A 95 12.52 2.37 9.87
C VAL A 95 13.74 1.47 9.91
N VAL A 96 13.87 0.60 10.93
CA VAL A 96 15.05 -0.27 11.03
C VAL A 96 15.08 -1.29 9.90
N GLY A 97 13.93 -1.87 9.54
CA GLY A 97 13.79 -2.77 8.38
C GLY A 97 14.13 -2.07 7.07
N LEU A 98 13.66 -0.83 6.86
CA LEU A 98 14.04 -0.04 5.70
C LEU A 98 15.56 0.18 5.65
N LEU A 99 16.18 0.61 6.74
CA LEU A 99 17.63 0.85 6.79
C LEU A 99 18.41 -0.42 6.45
N ASN A 100 18.00 -1.57 6.95
CA ASN A 100 18.65 -2.85 6.66
C ASN A 100 18.62 -3.17 5.15
N VAL A 101 17.49 -2.97 4.47
CA VAL A 101 17.41 -3.21 3.01
C VAL A 101 18.08 -2.11 2.20
N LEU A 102 18.13 -0.85 2.68
CA LEU A 102 18.88 0.23 2.04
C LEU A 102 20.40 -0.05 2.05
N GLU A 103 20.94 -0.56 3.16
CA GLU A 103 22.35 -0.97 3.23
C GLU A 103 22.67 -2.14 2.28
N GLY A 104 21.76 -3.11 2.17
CA GLY A 104 21.87 -4.17 1.16
C GLY A 104 21.83 -3.62 -0.26
N ALA A 105 20.89 -2.71 -0.55
CA ALA A 105 20.75 -2.08 -1.86
C ALA A 105 21.99 -1.27 -2.26
N ARG A 106 22.56 -0.53 -1.29
CA ARG A 106 23.81 0.22 -1.50
C ARG A 106 24.98 -0.72 -1.83
N ALA A 107 25.14 -1.79 -1.04
CA ALA A 107 26.20 -2.77 -1.26
C ALA A 107 26.05 -3.53 -2.58
N GLY A 108 24.83 -3.82 -3.01
CA GLY A 108 24.52 -4.49 -4.28
C GLY A 108 24.44 -3.55 -5.49
N HIS A 109 24.77 -2.27 -5.32
CA HIS A 109 24.75 -1.25 -6.38
C HIS A 109 23.37 -1.10 -7.06
N VAL A 110 22.29 -1.20 -6.28
CA VAL A 110 20.94 -0.87 -6.75
C VAL A 110 20.93 0.57 -7.22
N THR A 111 20.42 0.80 -8.43
CA THR A 111 20.43 2.13 -9.05
C THR A 111 19.19 2.96 -8.74
N ARG A 112 18.05 2.30 -8.44
CA ARG A 112 16.80 2.99 -8.13
C ARG A 112 16.06 2.38 -6.95
N ILE A 113 15.50 3.26 -6.10
CA ILE A 113 14.65 2.88 -4.97
C ILE A 113 13.29 3.57 -5.12
N VAL A 114 12.21 2.79 -5.07
CA VAL A 114 10.83 3.28 -5.00
C VAL A 114 10.28 2.93 -3.61
N LEU A 115 9.94 3.95 -2.83
CA LEU A 115 9.42 3.80 -1.48
C LEU A 115 7.90 3.97 -1.46
N ALA A 116 7.18 3.01 -0.90
CA ALA A 116 5.77 3.16 -0.52
C ALA A 116 5.66 4.03 0.74
N SER A 117 5.36 5.31 0.53
CA SER A 117 5.02 6.28 1.58
C SER A 117 3.50 6.43 1.73
N SER A 118 3.03 7.38 2.52
CA SER A 118 1.62 7.54 2.87
C SER A 118 1.23 9.01 3.01
N GLY A 119 -0.02 9.34 2.69
CA GLY A 119 -0.62 10.62 3.06
C GLY A 119 -0.71 10.89 4.56
N ALA A 120 -0.52 9.86 5.41
CA ALA A 120 -0.49 10.00 6.87
C ALA A 120 0.61 10.95 7.39
N ILE A 121 1.61 11.27 6.56
CA ILE A 121 2.68 12.21 6.91
C ILE A 121 2.19 13.67 7.02
N TYR A 122 1.06 14.04 6.39
CA TYR A 122 0.57 15.41 6.38
C TYR A 122 -0.20 15.80 7.66
N GLY A 123 -0.77 14.84 8.39
CA GLY A 123 -1.60 15.12 9.56
C GLY A 123 -3.02 15.60 9.20
N GLN A 124 -3.61 16.47 10.04
CA GLN A 124 -5.05 16.79 10.00
C GLN A 124 -5.40 18.13 9.35
N ASP A 125 -4.57 19.14 9.46
CA ASP A 125 -4.95 20.53 9.22
C ASP A 125 -4.47 21.13 7.89
N ALA A 126 -4.10 20.29 6.93
CA ALA A 126 -3.65 20.76 5.62
C ALA A 126 -4.82 21.23 4.75
N ALA A 127 -4.58 22.29 3.96
CA ALA A 127 -5.55 22.73 2.95
C ALA A 127 -5.77 21.65 1.89
N LEU A 128 -7.01 21.41 1.52
CA LEU A 128 -7.38 20.36 0.55
C LEU A 128 -7.57 20.92 -0.87
N PRO A 129 -7.21 20.13 -1.89
CA PRO A 129 -6.41 18.91 -1.81
C PRO A 129 -4.95 19.20 -1.44
N ILE A 130 -4.36 18.35 -0.60
CA ILE A 130 -3.00 18.51 -0.06
C ILE A 130 -1.97 18.28 -1.16
N ASP A 131 -1.12 19.27 -1.45
CA ASP A 131 0.02 19.10 -2.34
C ASP A 131 1.31 18.70 -1.59
N GLU A 132 2.35 18.32 -2.35
CA GLU A 132 3.59 17.81 -1.77
C GLU A 132 4.38 18.86 -0.97
N SER A 133 4.12 20.15 -1.18
CA SER A 133 4.78 21.26 -0.44
C SER A 133 4.16 21.52 0.93
N ALA A 134 2.98 20.96 1.20
CA ALA A 134 2.29 21.14 2.48
C ALA A 134 3.15 20.72 3.68
N PRO A 135 3.00 21.37 4.84
CA PRO A 135 3.67 20.95 6.07
C PRO A 135 3.41 19.47 6.40
N LYS A 136 4.43 18.79 6.94
CA LYS A 136 4.35 17.41 7.39
C LYS A 136 4.25 17.40 8.91
N LEU A 137 3.04 17.13 9.42
CA LEU A 137 2.72 17.10 10.86
C LEU A 137 2.00 15.79 11.19
N PRO A 138 2.70 14.64 11.07
CA PRO A 138 2.09 13.34 11.33
C PRO A 138 1.57 13.24 12.77
N VAL A 139 0.38 12.66 12.93
CA VAL A 139 -0.31 12.51 14.23
C VAL A 139 -0.31 11.08 14.74
N SER A 140 0.50 10.20 14.16
CA SER A 140 0.66 8.82 14.59
C SER A 140 2.11 8.35 14.43
N PRO A 141 2.58 7.37 15.24
CA PRO A 141 3.90 6.77 15.06
C PRO A 141 4.13 6.23 13.64
N TYR A 142 3.13 5.59 13.04
CA TYR A 142 3.16 5.17 11.63
C TYR A 142 3.46 6.32 10.67
N GLY A 143 2.74 7.46 10.81
CA GLY A 143 2.97 8.64 9.99
C GLY A 143 4.38 9.21 10.18
N VAL A 144 4.89 9.25 11.42
CA VAL A 144 6.26 9.65 11.74
C VAL A 144 7.27 8.70 11.10
N ALA A 145 7.06 7.38 11.21
CA ALA A 145 7.95 6.38 10.61
C ALA A 145 7.99 6.49 9.08
N LYS A 146 6.84 6.73 8.42
CA LYS A 146 6.80 6.97 6.96
C LYS A 146 7.53 8.24 6.55
N LEU A 147 7.38 9.33 7.30
CA LEU A 147 8.12 10.57 7.05
C LEU A 147 9.63 10.36 7.26
N ALA A 148 10.03 9.70 8.33
CA ALA A 148 11.43 9.34 8.58
C ALA A 148 12.00 8.48 7.44
N SER A 149 11.22 7.55 6.93
CA SER A 149 11.60 6.71 5.78
C SER A 149 11.88 7.55 4.53
N GLU A 150 11.08 8.58 4.25
CA GLU A 150 11.34 9.51 3.13
C GLU A 150 12.66 10.28 3.32
N TYR A 151 12.96 10.73 4.53
CA TYR A 151 14.24 11.38 4.83
C TYR A 151 15.43 10.44 4.64
N TYR A 152 15.31 9.17 5.07
CA TYR A 152 16.37 8.19 4.86
C TYR A 152 16.62 7.91 3.38
N VAL A 153 15.59 7.64 2.57
CA VAL A 153 15.80 7.39 1.14
C VAL A 153 16.35 8.64 0.43
N THR A 154 15.93 9.84 0.84
CA THR A 154 16.49 11.11 0.33
C THR A 154 17.98 11.22 0.67
N MET A 155 18.37 10.94 1.91
CA MET A 155 19.76 10.94 2.34
C MET A 155 20.60 9.93 1.56
N TYR A 156 20.10 8.71 1.32
CA TYR A 156 20.79 7.71 0.47
C TYR A 156 20.96 8.18 -0.97
N GLY A 157 19.99 8.90 -1.51
CA GLY A 157 20.10 9.53 -2.81
C GLY A 157 21.20 10.59 -2.86
N LEU A 158 21.27 11.44 -1.84
CA LEU A 158 22.28 12.51 -1.75
C LEU A 158 23.70 11.99 -1.51
N LEU A 159 23.87 11.01 -0.62
CA LEU A 159 25.19 10.51 -0.22
C LEU A 159 25.75 9.49 -1.21
N TYR A 160 24.91 8.65 -1.81
CA TYR A 160 25.37 7.51 -2.60
C TYR A 160 24.97 7.57 -4.07
N GLY A 161 24.28 8.64 -4.50
CA GLY A 161 23.87 8.82 -5.88
C GLY A 161 22.77 7.87 -6.36
N ILE A 162 22.07 7.17 -5.45
CA ILE A 162 20.96 6.27 -5.81
C ILE A 162 19.75 7.12 -6.21
N GLU A 163 19.10 6.78 -7.32
CA GLU A 163 17.86 7.44 -7.72
C GLU A 163 16.71 6.99 -6.81
N THR A 164 16.21 7.90 -5.99
CA THR A 164 15.14 7.60 -5.03
C THR A 164 13.84 8.31 -5.39
N VAL A 165 12.71 7.63 -5.23
CA VAL A 165 11.35 8.16 -5.44
C VAL A 165 10.47 7.69 -4.28
N ALA A 166 9.73 8.61 -3.65
CA ALA A 166 8.73 8.29 -2.64
C ALA A 166 7.32 8.50 -3.20
N LEU A 167 6.45 7.51 -3.03
CA LEU A 167 5.05 7.54 -3.47
C LEU A 167 4.13 7.62 -2.25
N ARG A 168 3.50 8.78 -2.04
CA ARG A 168 2.58 9.07 -0.93
C ARG A 168 1.18 8.64 -1.31
N TYR A 169 0.80 7.45 -0.91
CA TYR A 169 -0.52 6.91 -1.25
C TYR A 169 -1.63 7.55 -0.43
N SER A 170 -2.77 7.84 -1.09
CA SER A 170 -4.04 8.07 -0.42
C SER A 170 -4.66 6.74 0.04
N ASN A 171 -5.98 6.66 0.24
CA ASN A 171 -6.63 5.45 0.72
C ASN A 171 -6.77 4.41 -0.40
N VAL A 172 -5.83 3.49 -0.48
CA VAL A 172 -5.81 2.43 -1.50
C VAL A 172 -6.88 1.39 -1.21
N TYR A 173 -7.63 0.98 -2.25
CA TYR A 173 -8.61 -0.10 -2.18
C TYR A 173 -8.48 -1.02 -3.41
N GLY A 174 -8.95 -2.27 -3.28
CA GLY A 174 -8.92 -3.22 -4.38
C GLY A 174 -8.92 -4.68 -3.93
N PRO A 175 -8.85 -5.62 -4.88
CA PRO A 175 -8.68 -7.06 -4.60
C PRO A 175 -7.45 -7.32 -3.73
N ARG A 176 -7.47 -8.38 -2.94
CA ARG A 176 -6.42 -8.80 -1.98
C ARG A 176 -6.27 -7.91 -0.74
N GLN A 177 -7.08 -6.85 -0.58
CA GLN A 177 -7.12 -6.10 0.66
C GLN A 177 -7.80 -6.96 1.74
N ASP A 178 -7.07 -7.26 2.83
CA ASP A 178 -7.62 -8.05 3.94
C ASP A 178 -8.65 -7.20 4.71
N ALA A 179 -9.77 -7.82 5.08
CA ALA A 179 -10.81 -7.19 5.89
C ALA A 179 -10.53 -7.26 7.41
N ARG A 180 -9.44 -7.93 7.82
CA ARG A 180 -9.01 -8.07 9.22
C ARG A 180 -8.03 -6.95 9.60
N GLY A 181 -8.00 -6.56 10.86
CA GLY A 181 -7.14 -5.47 11.35
C GLY A 181 -7.67 -4.09 10.92
N GLU A 182 -6.78 -3.14 10.69
CA GLU A 182 -7.11 -1.84 10.07
C GLU A 182 -7.44 -2.00 8.58
N ALA A 183 -8.40 -2.87 8.29
CA ALA A 183 -8.94 -2.98 6.95
C ALA A 183 -9.44 -1.62 6.50
N GLY A 184 -9.00 -1.17 5.33
CA GLY A 184 -9.59 0.01 4.73
C GLY A 184 -11.12 -0.15 4.66
N VAL A 185 -11.84 0.93 4.82
CA VAL A 185 -13.31 0.94 4.90
C VAL A 185 -13.99 0.17 3.75
N VAL A 186 -13.40 0.17 2.54
CA VAL A 186 -13.92 -0.60 1.38
C VAL A 186 -13.91 -2.10 1.65
N ALA A 187 -12.80 -2.64 2.18
CA ALA A 187 -12.67 -4.06 2.50
C ALA A 187 -13.62 -4.45 3.65
N ALA A 188 -13.69 -3.61 4.71
CA ALA A 188 -14.57 -3.83 5.85
C ALA A 188 -16.05 -3.87 5.44
N PHE A 189 -16.50 -2.90 4.64
CA PHE A 189 -17.87 -2.85 4.15
C PHE A 189 -18.18 -3.99 3.17
N SER A 190 -17.26 -4.30 2.27
CA SER A 190 -17.42 -5.44 1.36
C SER A 190 -17.56 -6.75 2.12
N HIS A 191 -16.74 -6.98 3.15
CA HIS A 191 -16.84 -8.15 4.00
C HIS A 191 -18.17 -8.19 4.78
N ALA A 192 -18.60 -7.08 5.37
CA ALA A 192 -19.88 -7.00 6.08
C ALA A 192 -21.07 -7.35 5.15
N LEU A 193 -21.09 -6.80 3.92
CA LEU A 193 -22.12 -7.11 2.93
C LEU A 193 -22.13 -8.58 2.52
N VAL A 194 -20.96 -9.18 2.28
CA VAL A 194 -20.83 -10.60 1.91
C VAL A 194 -21.23 -11.52 3.07
N THR A 195 -20.99 -11.10 4.33
CA THR A 195 -21.33 -11.90 5.52
C THR A 195 -22.72 -11.63 6.07
N GLY A 196 -23.44 -10.65 5.53
CA GLY A 196 -24.76 -10.25 6.04
C GLY A 196 -24.71 -9.48 7.35
N GLN A 197 -23.53 -8.95 7.70
CA GLN A 197 -23.35 -8.11 8.88
C GLN A 197 -23.74 -6.65 8.56
N PRO A 198 -24.15 -5.85 9.58
CA PRO A 198 -24.39 -4.43 9.37
C PRO A 198 -23.11 -3.68 9.00
N LEU A 199 -23.23 -2.66 8.15
CA LEU A 199 -22.13 -1.72 7.89
C LEU A 199 -21.95 -0.84 9.13
N THR A 200 -20.75 -0.83 9.70
CA THR A 200 -20.45 0.04 10.85
C THR A 200 -19.81 1.32 10.37
N VAL A 201 -20.50 2.45 10.55
CA VAL A 201 -20.02 3.80 10.28
C VAL A 201 -19.67 4.46 11.60
N TYR A 202 -18.41 4.88 11.76
CA TYR A 202 -17.99 5.62 12.93
C TYR A 202 -18.32 7.11 12.75
N GLY A 203 -18.91 7.74 13.77
CA GLY A 203 -19.40 9.11 13.68
C GLY A 203 -20.64 9.25 12.77
N ASP A 204 -20.76 10.39 12.13
CA ASP A 204 -21.88 10.76 11.22
C ASP A 204 -21.73 10.23 9.79
N GLY A 205 -20.55 9.69 9.43
CA GLY A 205 -20.23 9.20 8.10
C GLY A 205 -19.98 10.30 7.05
N ALA A 206 -19.95 11.57 7.47
CA ALA A 206 -19.62 12.70 6.60
C ALA A 206 -18.10 12.95 6.46
N GLN A 207 -17.28 12.23 7.22
CA GLN A 207 -15.84 12.26 7.02
C GLN A 207 -15.48 11.75 5.63
N THR A 208 -14.45 12.37 5.01
CA THR A 208 -14.06 12.07 3.63
C THR A 208 -12.71 11.38 3.53
N ARG A 209 -12.56 10.57 2.49
CA ARG A 209 -11.29 9.94 2.09
C ARG A 209 -11.12 10.03 0.58
N ASP A 210 -9.90 10.16 0.13
CA ASP A 210 -9.52 10.03 -1.27
C ASP A 210 -9.25 8.55 -1.57
N MET A 211 -10.16 7.91 -2.31
CA MET A 211 -10.13 6.49 -2.60
C MET A 211 -9.43 6.23 -3.93
N ILE A 212 -8.26 5.56 -3.89
CA ILE A 212 -7.52 5.19 -5.09
C ILE A 212 -7.50 3.68 -5.33
N TYR A 213 -7.76 3.27 -6.56
CA TYR A 213 -7.75 1.85 -6.92
C TYR A 213 -6.34 1.29 -7.04
N VAL A 214 -6.12 0.07 -6.54
CA VAL A 214 -4.79 -0.55 -6.42
C VAL A 214 -4.05 -0.71 -7.74
N ALA A 215 -4.76 -0.92 -8.87
CA ALA A 215 -4.10 -1.00 -10.18
C ALA A 215 -3.50 0.34 -10.61
N ASP A 216 -4.09 1.47 -10.24
CA ASP A 216 -3.53 2.80 -10.49
C ASP A 216 -2.27 3.02 -9.64
N VAL A 217 -2.25 2.52 -8.40
CA VAL A 217 -1.06 2.55 -7.54
C VAL A 217 0.06 1.68 -8.12
N ALA A 218 -0.25 0.48 -8.61
CA ALA A 218 0.73 -0.37 -9.29
C ALA A 218 1.31 0.31 -10.54
N ALA A 219 0.46 0.97 -11.35
CA ALA A 219 0.90 1.76 -12.50
C ALA A 219 1.81 2.94 -12.10
N ALA A 220 1.56 3.59 -10.95
CA ALA A 220 2.42 4.65 -10.43
C ALA A 220 3.82 4.14 -10.07
N ASN A 221 3.92 2.93 -9.52
CA ASN A 221 5.21 2.29 -9.20
C ASN A 221 6.04 2.03 -10.47
N ILE A 222 5.39 1.55 -11.54
CA ILE A 222 6.08 1.37 -12.84
C ILE A 222 6.52 2.72 -13.40
N ALA A 223 5.68 3.75 -13.34
CA ALA A 223 6.03 5.08 -13.79
C ALA A 223 7.23 5.66 -13.00
N ALA A 224 7.22 5.53 -11.67
CA ALA A 224 8.32 5.94 -10.79
C ALA A 224 9.63 5.19 -11.05
N SER A 225 9.54 3.94 -11.54
CA SER A 225 10.71 3.14 -11.86
C SER A 225 11.36 3.52 -13.20
N ARG A 226 10.63 4.24 -14.05
CA ARG A 226 11.07 4.58 -15.43
C ARG A 226 11.25 6.06 -15.68
N CYS A 227 10.74 6.92 -14.78
CA CYS A 227 10.84 8.37 -14.97
C CYS A 227 12.29 8.86 -14.92
N SER A 228 12.55 9.95 -15.64
CA SER A 228 13.76 10.73 -15.40
C SER A 228 13.61 11.47 -14.08
N VAL A 229 14.54 11.27 -13.15
CA VAL A 229 14.47 11.91 -11.84
C VAL A 229 14.99 13.34 -11.89
N VAL A 230 14.24 14.27 -11.27
CA VAL A 230 14.71 15.64 -11.08
C VAL A 230 15.86 15.70 -10.07
N PRO A 231 16.68 16.80 -10.04
CA PRO A 231 17.69 16.96 -9.01
C PRO A 231 17.11 16.83 -7.59
N LEU A 232 17.81 16.10 -6.71
CA LEU A 232 17.41 15.88 -5.33
C LEU A 232 17.93 17.02 -4.47
N THR A 233 17.05 17.95 -4.09
CA THR A 233 17.41 19.16 -3.32
C THR A 233 16.80 19.17 -1.92
N HIS A 234 15.70 18.45 -1.73
CA HIS A 234 14.96 18.32 -0.47
C HIS A 234 14.04 17.09 -0.53
N VAL A 235 13.44 16.69 0.59
CA VAL A 235 12.63 15.48 0.72
C VAL A 235 11.46 15.43 -0.26
N ASP A 236 10.83 16.57 -0.55
CA ASP A 236 9.69 16.63 -1.47
C ASP A 236 10.08 16.66 -2.96
N ALA A 237 11.37 16.85 -3.28
CA ALA A 237 11.80 16.99 -4.68
C ALA A 237 11.38 15.76 -5.52
N ARG A 238 11.51 14.55 -4.98
CA ARG A 238 11.16 13.29 -5.62
C ARG A 238 10.07 12.51 -4.87
N ALA A 239 9.24 13.21 -4.09
CA ALA A 239 8.05 12.64 -3.47
C ALA A 239 6.82 13.02 -4.29
N TYR A 240 5.89 12.08 -4.48
CA TYR A 240 4.70 12.24 -5.31
C TYR A 240 3.46 11.72 -4.62
N ASN A 241 2.42 12.52 -4.57
CA ASN A 241 1.09 12.09 -4.14
C ASN A 241 0.47 11.18 -5.21
N ILE A 242 0.02 10.00 -4.80
CA ILE A 242 -0.65 9.03 -5.65
C ILE A 242 -2.09 8.89 -5.15
N ALA A 243 -2.97 9.61 -5.82
CA ALA A 243 -4.31 9.91 -5.35
C ALA A 243 -5.24 10.27 -6.52
N THR A 244 -6.54 10.37 -6.25
CA THR A 244 -7.53 10.84 -7.23
C THR A 244 -7.75 12.35 -7.16
N GLY A 245 -7.50 12.96 -6.00
CA GLY A 245 -7.83 14.36 -5.69
C GLY A 245 -9.29 14.54 -5.28
N ALA A 246 -10.08 13.50 -5.22
CA ALA A 246 -11.52 13.56 -4.94
C ALA A 246 -11.85 13.09 -3.52
N GLU A 247 -12.69 13.86 -2.84
CA GLU A 247 -13.21 13.48 -1.54
C GLU A 247 -14.43 12.58 -1.68
N THR A 248 -14.41 11.41 -1.04
CA THR A 248 -15.55 10.49 -0.94
C THR A 248 -15.98 10.37 0.52
N THR A 249 -17.26 10.68 0.83
CA THR A 249 -17.78 10.48 2.19
C THR A 249 -17.97 9.00 2.48
N ILE A 250 -17.84 8.61 3.75
CA ILE A 250 -18.09 7.22 4.17
C ILE A 250 -19.52 6.80 3.92
N ASN A 251 -20.49 7.72 4.04
CA ASN A 251 -21.90 7.46 3.71
C ASN A 251 -22.08 7.18 2.20
N HIS A 252 -21.45 7.97 1.31
CA HIS A 252 -21.49 7.70 -0.12
C HIS A 252 -20.89 6.34 -0.47
N LEU A 253 -19.76 5.99 0.16
CA LEU A 253 -19.12 4.69 -0.02
C LEU A 253 -20.02 3.53 0.43
N ALA A 254 -20.71 3.66 1.57
CA ALA A 254 -21.66 2.67 2.05
C ALA A 254 -22.82 2.45 1.05
N THR A 255 -23.36 3.52 0.49
CA THR A 255 -24.41 3.44 -0.55
C THR A 255 -23.87 2.77 -1.80
N ALA A 256 -22.74 3.23 -2.34
CA ALA A 256 -22.16 2.68 -3.58
C ALA A 256 -21.83 1.18 -3.47
N LEU A 257 -21.31 0.72 -2.33
CA LEU A 257 -21.06 -0.70 -2.09
C LEU A 257 -22.36 -1.51 -1.92
N SER A 258 -23.38 -0.93 -1.31
CA SER A 258 -24.72 -1.57 -1.21
C SER A 258 -25.32 -1.79 -2.59
N ASP A 259 -25.20 -0.82 -3.49
CA ASP A 259 -25.65 -0.92 -4.88
C ASP A 259 -24.89 -2.02 -5.63
N VAL A 260 -23.58 -2.07 -5.50
CA VAL A 260 -22.73 -3.14 -6.08
C VAL A 260 -23.09 -4.52 -5.55
N ALA A 261 -23.45 -4.61 -4.27
CA ALA A 261 -23.88 -5.87 -3.66
C ALA A 261 -25.30 -6.29 -4.04
N GLY A 262 -26.10 -5.40 -4.68
CA GLY A 262 -27.52 -5.61 -4.96
C GLY A 262 -28.35 -5.77 -3.67
N ARG A 263 -27.91 -5.15 -2.58
CA ARG A 263 -28.51 -5.31 -1.25
C ARG A 263 -28.49 -3.98 -0.50
N ALA A 264 -29.67 -3.46 -0.21
CA ALA A 264 -29.79 -2.31 0.70
C ALA A 264 -29.27 -2.69 2.09
N ALA A 265 -28.29 -1.95 2.58
CA ALA A 265 -27.80 -2.07 3.94
C ALA A 265 -27.99 -0.73 4.66
N THR A 266 -28.67 -0.77 5.80
CA THR A 266 -28.74 0.40 6.67
C THR A 266 -27.48 0.43 7.54
N PRO A 267 -26.63 1.45 7.44
CA PRO A 267 -25.45 1.57 8.26
C PRO A 267 -25.81 1.69 9.75
N ARG A 268 -25.06 0.99 10.61
CA ARG A 268 -25.09 1.19 12.05
C ARG A 268 -24.04 2.22 12.41
N HIS A 269 -24.46 3.34 13.02
CA HIS A 269 -23.53 4.33 13.53
C HIS A 269 -22.95 3.91 14.89
N ALA A 270 -21.64 4.09 15.04
CA ALA A 270 -20.87 3.88 16.25
C ALA A 270 -20.20 5.20 16.68
N PRO A 271 -19.74 5.33 17.94
CA PRO A 271 -18.99 6.51 18.35
C PRO A 271 -17.83 6.84 17.41
N GLU A 272 -17.55 8.12 17.24
CA GLU A 272 -16.41 8.60 16.47
C GLU A 272 -15.09 8.02 16.99
N ARG A 273 -14.16 7.67 16.10
CA ARG A 273 -12.84 7.20 16.48
C ARG A 273 -11.96 8.38 16.88
N GLN A 274 -11.32 8.28 18.04
CA GLN A 274 -10.37 9.30 18.48
C GLN A 274 -9.20 9.40 17.48
N GLY A 275 -8.89 10.61 17.03
CA GLY A 275 -7.79 10.86 16.07
C GLY A 275 -8.16 10.59 14.62
N ASP A 276 -9.42 10.27 14.31
CA ASP A 276 -9.85 10.08 12.92
C ASP A 276 -9.80 11.42 12.14
N ILE A 277 -9.21 11.39 10.94
CA ILE A 277 -9.09 12.57 10.08
C ILE A 277 -10.47 12.89 9.50
N ARG A 278 -10.93 14.14 9.68
CA ARG A 278 -12.25 14.56 9.19
C ARG A 278 -12.31 14.62 7.68
N ARG A 279 -11.28 15.18 7.02
CA ARG A 279 -11.24 15.31 5.54
C ARG A 279 -9.85 14.97 5.03
N SER A 280 -9.79 14.21 3.92
CA SER A 280 -8.53 13.83 3.29
C SER A 280 -8.67 13.73 1.79
N ALA A 281 -7.88 14.52 1.04
CA ALA A 281 -7.66 14.40 -0.39
C ALA A 281 -6.27 14.91 -0.74
N LEU A 282 -5.56 14.23 -1.65
CA LEU A 282 -4.20 14.58 -2.05
C LEU A 282 -4.20 15.10 -3.49
N ALA A 283 -3.47 16.18 -3.74
CA ALA A 283 -3.26 16.72 -5.09
C ALA A 283 -2.23 15.88 -5.85
N ALA A 284 -2.60 15.35 -7.02
CA ALA A 284 -1.72 14.48 -7.83
C ALA A 284 -1.13 15.18 -9.07
N GLN A 285 -1.15 16.51 -9.13
CA GLN A 285 -0.67 17.30 -10.28
C GLN A 285 0.82 17.10 -10.54
N LYS A 286 1.63 16.95 -9.48
CA LYS A 286 3.07 16.70 -9.60
C LYS A 286 3.33 15.32 -10.22
N ALA A 287 2.65 14.28 -9.78
CA ALA A 287 2.76 12.94 -10.39
C ALA A 287 2.35 12.95 -11.86
N ARG A 288 1.31 13.70 -12.22
CA ARG A 288 0.90 13.84 -13.62
C ARG A 288 1.96 14.51 -14.48
N ARG A 289 2.59 15.57 -13.99
CA ARG A 289 3.60 16.34 -14.72
C ARG A 289 4.92 15.57 -14.85
N ASP A 290 5.42 15.00 -13.76
CA ASP A 290 6.78 14.47 -13.66
C ASP A 290 6.87 12.97 -13.97
N LEU A 291 5.81 12.19 -13.63
CA LEU A 291 5.76 10.76 -13.89
C LEU A 291 4.89 10.40 -15.12
N GLY A 292 4.17 11.36 -15.71
CA GLY A 292 3.17 11.08 -16.75
C GLY A 292 1.99 10.23 -16.24
N TRP A 293 1.82 10.13 -14.91
CA TRP A 293 0.84 9.27 -14.28
C TRP A 293 -0.42 10.02 -13.87
N ARG A 294 -1.56 9.36 -13.98
CA ARG A 294 -2.85 9.80 -13.40
C ARG A 294 -3.68 8.59 -13.01
N ALA A 295 -4.53 8.73 -12.01
CA ALA A 295 -5.57 7.75 -11.71
C ALA A 295 -6.52 7.60 -12.92
N LYS A 296 -6.88 6.36 -13.24
CA LYS A 296 -7.73 6.01 -14.40
C LYS A 296 -9.01 5.30 -13.99
N VAL A 297 -8.99 4.60 -12.86
CA VAL A 297 -10.12 3.79 -12.39
C VAL A 297 -10.96 4.62 -11.44
N SER A 298 -12.20 4.87 -11.81
CA SER A 298 -13.16 5.55 -10.93
C SER A 298 -13.56 4.65 -9.75
N LEU A 299 -14.09 5.25 -8.68
CA LEU A 299 -14.61 4.48 -7.55
C LEU A 299 -15.68 3.47 -7.99
N ILE A 300 -16.61 3.89 -8.84
CA ILE A 300 -17.71 3.06 -9.35
C ILE A 300 -17.17 1.86 -10.15
N ASP A 301 -16.09 2.03 -10.92
CA ASP A 301 -15.51 0.96 -11.72
C ASP A 301 -14.66 0.00 -10.88
N GLY A 302 -14.01 0.49 -9.82
CA GLY A 302 -13.14 -0.33 -8.97
C GLY A 302 -13.88 -1.15 -7.89
N LEU A 303 -15.01 -0.64 -7.38
CA LEU A 303 -15.77 -1.31 -6.32
C LEU A 303 -16.29 -2.70 -6.72
N PRO A 304 -16.85 -2.93 -7.94
CA PRO A 304 -17.35 -4.26 -8.35
C PRO A 304 -16.26 -5.32 -8.33
N ALA A 305 -15.05 -5.01 -8.79
CA ALA A 305 -13.93 -5.96 -8.80
C ALA A 305 -13.48 -6.31 -7.37
N THR A 306 -13.42 -5.30 -6.48
CA THR A 306 -13.08 -5.48 -5.06
C THR A 306 -14.12 -6.35 -4.36
N PHE A 307 -15.41 -6.03 -4.51
CA PHE A 307 -16.50 -6.79 -3.89
C PHE A 307 -16.54 -8.24 -4.39
N ARG A 308 -16.37 -8.47 -5.69
CA ARG A 308 -16.31 -9.81 -6.29
C ARG A 308 -15.19 -10.63 -5.66
N TRP A 309 -14.00 -10.06 -5.54
CA TRP A 309 -12.87 -10.74 -4.91
C TRP A 309 -13.17 -11.16 -3.47
N VAL A 310 -13.72 -10.26 -2.64
CA VAL A 310 -14.08 -10.58 -1.24
C VAL A 310 -15.09 -11.73 -1.17
N ARG A 311 -16.08 -11.73 -2.08
CA ARG A 311 -17.10 -12.80 -2.17
C ARG A 311 -16.51 -14.13 -2.56
N GLU A 312 -15.60 -14.17 -3.52
CA GLU A 312 -14.93 -15.38 -4.00
C GLU A 312 -13.98 -15.96 -2.96
N GLU A 313 -13.22 -15.09 -2.29
CA GLU A 313 -12.29 -15.51 -1.24
C GLU A 313 -13.01 -16.16 -0.06
N ARG A 314 -14.14 -15.62 0.35
CA ARG A 314 -14.98 -16.26 1.37
C ARG A 314 -15.46 -17.65 0.92
N GLY A 315 -15.86 -17.81 -0.33
CA GLY A 315 -16.26 -19.10 -0.89
C GLY A 315 -15.13 -20.13 -0.88
N ARG A 316 -13.87 -19.69 -1.05
CA ARG A 316 -12.68 -20.55 -0.96
C ARG A 316 -12.39 -20.98 0.48
N VAL A 317 -12.46 -20.06 1.45
CA VAL A 317 -12.26 -20.35 2.88
C VAL A 317 -13.34 -21.31 3.38
N GLY A 318 -14.61 -21.09 3.05
CA GLY A 318 -15.71 -21.97 3.43
C GLY A 318 -15.55 -23.42 2.89
N ARG A 319 -14.98 -23.59 1.71
CA ARG A 319 -14.68 -24.93 1.14
C ARG A 319 -13.50 -25.62 1.81
N ARG A 320 -12.50 -24.87 2.29
CA ARG A 320 -11.33 -25.43 3.02
C ARG A 320 -11.68 -25.89 4.44
N THR A 321 -12.69 -25.28 5.06
CA THR A 321 -13.12 -25.56 6.44
C THR A 321 -14.32 -26.54 6.50
N ALA A 322 -14.90 -26.95 5.39
CA ALA A 322 -15.98 -27.93 5.38
C ALA A 322 -15.45 -29.31 5.83
N PRO A 323 -16.10 -29.99 6.81
CA PRO A 323 -15.69 -31.32 7.24
C PRO A 323 -15.88 -32.30 6.07
N GLY A 324 -14.79 -32.73 5.45
CA GLY A 324 -14.78 -33.66 4.30
C GLY A 324 -13.60 -33.51 3.34
N ALA A 325 -12.82 -32.43 3.41
CA ALA A 325 -11.74 -32.18 2.45
C ALA A 325 -10.41 -32.92 2.76
N THR A 326 -10.32 -33.68 3.85
CA THR A 326 -9.06 -34.32 4.31
C THR A 326 -8.89 -35.78 3.86
N ALA A 327 -9.79 -36.34 3.06
CA ALA A 327 -9.77 -37.76 2.71
C ALA A 327 -9.17 -38.13 1.34
N ALA A 328 -8.70 -37.19 0.52
CA ALA A 328 -8.27 -37.44 -0.86
C ALA A 328 -6.77 -37.34 -1.16
N ARG A 329 -5.89 -37.30 -0.15
CA ARG A 329 -4.42 -37.31 -0.36
C ARG A 329 -3.73 -38.43 0.44
N ARG A 330 -4.22 -39.64 0.37
CA ARG A 330 -3.46 -40.89 0.66
C ARG A 330 -3.97 -41.99 -0.28
N ARG A 331 -3.45 -42.05 -1.48
CA ARG A 331 -3.18 -43.25 -2.25
C ARG A 331 -2.10 -42.97 -3.28
#